data_6bbe3d508452ad9cc71ce547ca6442c4
#
_entry.id   6bbe3d508452ad9cc71ce547ca6442c4
#
_cell.length_a   1.000
_cell.length_b   1.000
_cell.length_c   1.000
_cell.angle_alpha   90.00
_cell.angle_beta   90.00
_cell.angle_gamma   90.00
#
_symmetry.space_group_name_H-M   'P 1'
#
loop_
_entity.id
_entity.type
_entity.pdbx_description
1 polymer ?
#
loop_
_entity_poly.entity_id
_entity_poly.type
_entity_poly.pdbx_seq_one_letter_code
_entity_poly.pdbx_strand_id
1 'polypeptide(L)'
;MNDTLDSQLTQNAKESERRLAFLKHLQMVTNRIHATSDIDELMLELSEDVCGLFNAERLTIYAVGEDKASIVSKVKTGLSTQKNLRLPISAQSIAGHVALSRSVLNIHDVYDDAELKSISPDLRFLKEVDKRTGYRTKQMLVAPVIDLPSNELLGVVQILNTKDGKPFSEVALEGVKSLSETLAIAFSQRNKPVGLIKTKYDFLVADAVVSA
;
A
#
# COMPACT_ATOMS: atom_id res chain seq x y z
N MET A 1 24.23 -17.00 -35.06
CA MET A 1 23.30 -15.86 -35.13
C MET A 1 21.86 -16.26 -34.76
N ASN A 2 21.40 -17.48 -35.04
CA ASN A 2 20.07 -17.99 -34.62
C ASN A 2 19.94 -18.29 -33.12
N ASP A 3 20.98 -18.82 -32.47
CA ASP A 3 20.92 -19.20 -31.04
C ASP A 3 20.69 -18.00 -30.08
N THR A 4 21.20 -16.82 -30.47
CA THR A 4 21.00 -15.60 -29.67
C THR A 4 19.56 -15.09 -29.78
N LEU A 5 18.96 -15.19 -30.96
CA LEU A 5 17.58 -14.78 -31.20
C LEU A 5 16.60 -15.71 -30.49
N ASP A 6 16.81 -17.02 -30.56
CA ASP A 6 16.01 -18.03 -29.86
C ASP A 6 16.09 -17.87 -28.32
N SER A 7 17.29 -17.57 -27.81
CA SER A 7 17.50 -17.27 -26.40
C SER A 7 16.74 -16.03 -25.94
N GLN A 8 16.76 -14.95 -26.75
CA GLN A 8 16.03 -13.72 -26.48
C GLN A 8 14.51 -13.92 -26.54
N LEU A 9 14.00 -14.64 -27.53
CA LEU A 9 12.56 -14.97 -27.63
C LEU A 9 12.07 -15.78 -26.43
N THR A 10 12.85 -16.77 -26.02
CA THR A 10 12.55 -17.59 -24.84
C THR A 10 12.55 -16.78 -23.56
N GLN A 11 13.49 -15.85 -23.41
CA GLN A 11 13.58 -14.96 -22.24
C GLN A 11 12.38 -14.00 -22.19
N ASN A 12 12.03 -13.39 -23.33
CA ASN A 12 10.88 -12.48 -23.43
C ASN A 12 9.55 -13.20 -23.15
N ALA A 13 9.41 -14.45 -23.63
CA ALA A 13 8.23 -15.26 -23.34
C ALA A 13 8.08 -15.54 -21.83
N LYS A 14 9.16 -15.95 -21.16
CA LYS A 14 9.17 -16.19 -19.72
C LYS A 14 8.86 -14.92 -18.91
N GLU A 15 9.36 -13.77 -19.34
CA GLU A 15 9.08 -12.50 -18.68
C GLU A 15 7.61 -12.09 -18.84
N SER A 16 7.05 -12.27 -20.04
CA SER A 16 5.62 -12.05 -20.31
C SER A 16 4.72 -12.95 -19.48
N GLU A 17 5.06 -14.24 -19.36
CA GLU A 17 4.33 -15.19 -18.50
C GLU A 17 4.34 -14.77 -17.03
N ARG A 18 5.52 -14.35 -16.51
CA ARG A 18 5.66 -13.85 -15.13
C ARG A 18 4.82 -12.60 -14.89
N ARG A 19 4.85 -11.66 -15.84
CA ARG A 19 4.04 -10.44 -15.77
C ARG A 19 2.55 -10.77 -15.77
N LEU A 20 2.10 -11.67 -16.64
CA LEU A 20 0.70 -12.11 -16.68
C LEU A 20 0.27 -12.80 -15.39
N ALA A 21 1.10 -13.68 -14.83
CA ALA A 21 0.84 -14.33 -13.55
C ALA A 21 0.73 -13.30 -12.40
N PHE A 22 1.62 -12.32 -12.35
CA PHE A 22 1.57 -11.22 -11.37
C PHE A 22 0.26 -10.43 -11.50
N LEU A 23 -0.12 -10.02 -12.72
CA LEU A 23 -1.35 -9.24 -12.95
C LEU A 23 -2.62 -10.02 -12.57
N LYS A 24 -2.67 -11.34 -12.84
CA LYS A 24 -3.78 -12.19 -12.40
C LYS A 24 -3.86 -12.27 -10.87
N HIS A 25 -2.73 -12.41 -10.20
CA HIS A 25 -2.70 -12.46 -8.74
C HIS A 25 -3.08 -11.09 -8.14
N LEU A 26 -2.60 -9.99 -8.71
CA LEU A 26 -3.01 -8.64 -8.32
C LEU A 26 -4.53 -8.44 -8.45
N GLN A 27 -5.14 -8.91 -9.54
CA GLN A 27 -6.58 -8.87 -9.72
C GLN A 27 -7.33 -9.65 -8.64
N MET A 28 -6.82 -10.82 -8.24
CA MET A 28 -7.42 -11.60 -7.15
C MET A 28 -7.36 -10.85 -5.82
N VAL A 29 -6.21 -10.25 -5.47
CA VAL A 29 -6.04 -9.43 -4.26
C VAL A 29 -7.00 -8.25 -4.28
N THR A 30 -7.08 -7.53 -5.40
CA THR A 30 -7.99 -6.39 -5.60
C THR A 30 -9.45 -6.80 -5.39
N ASN A 31 -9.89 -7.92 -5.97
CA ASN A 31 -11.26 -8.41 -5.81
C ASN A 31 -11.58 -8.75 -4.35
N ARG A 32 -10.62 -9.33 -3.61
CA ARG A 32 -10.79 -9.61 -2.16
C ARG A 32 -10.94 -8.32 -1.36
N ILE A 33 -10.15 -7.28 -1.67
CA ILE A 33 -10.26 -5.97 -1.01
C ILE A 33 -11.66 -5.39 -1.20
N HIS A 34 -12.22 -5.49 -2.41
CA HIS A 34 -13.56 -4.96 -2.71
C HIS A 34 -14.69 -5.79 -2.09
N ALA A 35 -14.50 -7.10 -1.94
CA ALA A 35 -15.53 -8.02 -1.42
C ALA A 35 -15.70 -7.95 0.10
N THR A 36 -14.73 -7.41 0.85
CA THR A 36 -14.72 -7.45 2.30
C THR A 36 -15.22 -6.15 2.91
N SER A 37 -16.15 -6.26 3.87
CA SER A 37 -16.74 -5.11 4.57
C SER A 37 -15.96 -4.68 5.82
N ASP A 38 -15.16 -5.56 6.43
CA ASP A 38 -14.32 -5.27 7.59
C ASP A 38 -12.85 -5.16 7.18
N ILE A 39 -12.25 -3.94 7.39
CA ILE A 39 -10.85 -3.68 7.03
C ILE A 39 -9.88 -4.35 8.00
N ASP A 40 -10.18 -4.38 9.27
CA ASP A 40 -9.22 -4.86 10.25
C ASP A 40 -9.04 -6.39 10.11
N GLU A 41 -10.11 -7.11 9.81
CA GLU A 41 -10.08 -8.54 9.48
C GLU A 41 -9.43 -8.78 8.11
N LEU A 42 -9.85 -8.03 7.10
CA LEU A 42 -9.30 -8.08 5.75
C LEU A 42 -7.79 -7.84 5.74
N MET A 43 -7.32 -6.87 6.53
CA MET A 43 -5.93 -6.47 6.50
C MET A 43 -4.98 -7.56 7.03
N LEU A 44 -5.41 -8.40 7.96
CA LEU A 44 -4.63 -9.55 8.42
C LEU A 44 -4.53 -10.61 7.32
N GLU A 45 -5.65 -10.96 6.69
CA GLU A 45 -5.69 -11.94 5.61
C GLU A 45 -4.96 -11.46 4.34
N LEU A 46 -5.13 -10.19 3.98
CA LEU A 46 -4.46 -9.59 2.84
C LEU A 46 -2.94 -9.51 3.00
N SER A 47 -2.44 -9.50 4.21
CA SER A 47 -1.00 -9.41 4.45
C SER A 47 -0.24 -10.55 3.81
N GLU A 48 -0.76 -11.77 3.90
CA GLU A 48 -0.14 -12.95 3.29
C GLU A 48 -0.24 -12.91 1.77
N ASP A 49 -1.41 -12.55 1.23
CA ASP A 49 -1.64 -12.47 -0.21
C ASP A 49 -0.77 -11.37 -0.84
N VAL A 50 -0.69 -10.19 -0.23
CA VAL A 50 0.15 -9.09 -0.72
C VAL A 50 1.64 -9.47 -0.61
N CYS A 51 2.08 -10.05 0.50
CA CYS A 51 3.46 -10.54 0.60
C CYS A 51 3.75 -11.62 -0.45
N GLY A 52 2.81 -12.53 -0.71
CA GLY A 52 2.93 -13.52 -1.77
C GLY A 52 3.01 -12.92 -3.16
N LEU A 53 2.15 -11.93 -3.46
CA LEU A 53 2.12 -11.22 -4.74
C LEU A 53 3.45 -10.54 -5.06
N PHE A 54 4.03 -9.84 -4.08
CA PHE A 54 5.28 -9.09 -4.25
C PHE A 54 6.54 -9.93 -3.95
N ASN A 55 6.39 -11.23 -3.68
CA ASN A 55 7.49 -12.07 -3.18
C ASN A 55 8.20 -11.42 -1.99
N ALA A 56 7.45 -10.78 -1.10
CA ALA A 56 7.98 -9.96 -0.02
C ALA A 56 7.91 -10.67 1.34
N GLU A 57 8.77 -10.23 2.26
CA GLU A 57 8.80 -10.76 3.62
C GLU A 57 7.78 -10.11 4.54
N ARG A 58 7.56 -8.79 4.38
CA ARG A 58 6.71 -8.01 5.27
C ARG A 58 5.91 -6.93 4.55
N LEU A 59 4.75 -6.64 5.13
CA LEU A 59 3.86 -5.55 4.74
C LEU A 59 3.56 -4.68 5.96
N THR A 60 3.52 -3.36 5.76
CA THR A 60 2.96 -2.40 6.71
C THR A 60 1.99 -1.49 5.97
N ILE A 61 0.80 -1.32 6.51
CA ILE A 61 -0.18 -0.35 6.00
C ILE A 61 -0.42 0.67 7.09
N TYR A 62 -0.28 1.94 6.73
CA TYR A 62 -0.56 3.08 7.58
C TYR A 62 -1.85 3.77 7.13
N ALA A 63 -2.64 4.23 8.07
CA ALA A 63 -3.71 5.21 7.83
C ALA A 63 -3.27 6.59 8.32
N VAL A 64 -3.78 7.65 7.70
CA VAL A 64 -3.60 9.02 8.21
C VAL A 64 -4.25 9.12 9.59
N GLY A 65 -3.53 9.72 10.54
CA GLY A 65 -4.03 9.94 11.89
C GLY A 65 -5.10 11.02 11.94
N GLU A 66 -5.88 11.05 13.02
CA GLU A 66 -6.92 12.06 13.26
C GLU A 66 -6.35 13.49 13.25
N ASP A 67 -5.08 13.65 13.65
CA ASP A 67 -4.34 14.91 13.62
C ASP A 67 -3.98 15.40 12.21
N LYS A 68 -4.21 14.58 11.16
CA LYS A 68 -3.81 14.81 9.76
C LYS A 68 -2.33 15.15 9.55
N ALA A 69 -1.53 15.09 10.61
CA ALA A 69 -0.10 15.38 10.63
C ALA A 69 0.78 14.14 10.79
N SER A 70 0.19 12.99 11.02
CA SER A 70 0.87 11.71 11.20
C SER A 70 0.20 10.59 10.43
N ILE A 71 0.96 9.50 10.24
CA ILE A 71 0.45 8.21 9.77
C ILE A 71 0.61 7.17 10.89
N VAL A 72 -0.38 6.30 11.05
CA VAL A 72 -0.45 5.29 12.12
C VAL A 72 -0.58 3.92 11.50
N SER A 73 0.31 3.00 11.85
CA SER A 73 0.26 1.64 11.32
C SER A 73 -1.01 0.91 11.78
N LYS A 74 -1.75 0.36 10.83
CA LYS A 74 -2.92 -0.49 11.04
C LYS A 74 -2.57 -1.97 10.95
N VAL A 75 -1.66 -2.31 10.01
CA VAL A 75 -1.19 -3.67 9.76
C VAL A 75 0.32 -3.72 9.78
N LYS A 76 0.86 -4.76 10.40
CA LYS A 76 2.29 -5.10 10.39
C LYS A 76 2.42 -6.62 10.41
N THR A 77 2.99 -7.19 9.38
CA THR A 77 3.34 -8.61 9.38
C THR A 77 4.65 -8.86 10.14
N GLY A 78 4.73 -9.98 10.83
CA GLY A 78 5.96 -10.41 11.51
C GLY A 78 6.31 -9.67 12.81
N LEU A 79 5.38 -8.88 13.37
CA LEU A 79 5.57 -8.16 14.64
C LEU A 79 4.37 -8.39 15.54
N SER A 80 4.39 -9.45 16.33
CA SER A 80 3.24 -9.95 17.10
C SER A 80 2.82 -9.12 18.34
N THR A 81 3.54 -8.07 18.73
CA THR A 81 3.28 -7.42 20.03
C THR A 81 3.52 -5.91 20.09
N GLN A 82 3.63 -5.20 18.96
CA GLN A 82 3.97 -3.79 19.04
C GLN A 82 2.77 -2.86 18.94
N LYS A 83 2.75 -1.88 19.88
CA LYS A 83 1.92 -0.67 19.84
C LYS A 83 1.94 -0.07 18.42
N ASN A 84 0.83 0.50 17.99
CA ASN A 84 0.73 1.19 16.70
C ASN A 84 1.91 2.14 16.50
N LEU A 85 2.66 1.94 15.42
CA LEU A 85 3.75 2.83 15.05
C LEU A 85 3.14 4.11 14.47
N ARG A 86 3.40 5.24 15.11
CA ARG A 86 3.00 6.56 14.62
C ARG A 86 4.24 7.27 14.07
N LEU A 87 4.15 7.77 12.85
CA LEU A 87 5.20 8.51 12.16
C LEU A 87 4.65 9.88 11.73
N PRO A 88 5.40 10.97 11.89
CA PRO A 88 5.01 12.27 11.35
C PRO A 88 5.03 12.23 9.81
N ILE A 89 4.11 12.97 9.18
CA ILE A 89 4.14 13.26 7.74
C ILE A 89 5.23 14.33 7.54
N SER A 90 6.44 13.88 7.22
CA SER A 90 7.62 14.74 7.11
C SER A 90 8.68 14.12 6.20
N ALA A 91 9.67 14.88 5.77
CA ALA A 91 10.75 14.42 4.90
C ALA A 91 11.73 13.43 5.59
N GLN A 92 11.64 13.22 6.90
CA GLN A 92 12.69 12.53 7.67
C GLN A 92 12.61 11.01 7.60
N SER A 93 11.40 10.43 7.58
CA SER A 93 11.23 8.97 7.46
C SER A 93 10.72 8.58 6.08
N ILE A 94 11.04 7.38 5.60
CA ILE A 94 10.67 6.93 4.25
C ILE A 94 9.14 6.96 4.08
N ALA A 95 8.37 6.37 4.98
CA ALA A 95 6.90 6.40 4.90
C ALA A 95 6.33 7.82 5.10
N GLY A 96 6.91 8.63 5.99
CA GLY A 96 6.52 10.03 6.17
C GLY A 96 6.82 10.89 4.96
N HIS A 97 7.95 10.64 4.28
CA HIS A 97 8.32 11.32 3.04
C HIS A 97 7.36 10.96 1.90
N VAL A 98 7.01 9.68 1.74
CA VAL A 98 6.01 9.24 0.76
C VAL A 98 4.65 9.88 1.03
N ALA A 99 4.24 9.96 2.30
CA ALA A 99 3.01 10.65 2.68
C ALA A 99 3.04 12.15 2.31
N LEU A 100 4.18 12.81 2.51
CA LEU A 100 4.37 14.24 2.22
C LEU A 100 4.48 14.51 0.71
N SER A 101 5.36 13.77 0.02
CA SER A 101 5.67 13.98 -1.40
C SER A 101 4.60 13.40 -2.33
N ARG A 102 3.79 12.45 -1.84
CA ARG A 102 2.80 11.68 -2.61
C ARG A 102 3.41 10.92 -3.80
N SER A 103 4.67 10.56 -3.67
CA SER A 103 5.44 9.86 -4.70
C SER A 103 5.78 8.45 -4.24
N VAL A 104 5.76 7.50 -5.19
CA VAL A 104 6.17 6.12 -4.91
C VAL A 104 7.69 6.05 -4.83
N LEU A 105 8.22 5.33 -3.86
CA LEU A 105 9.63 5.05 -3.70
C LEU A 105 9.92 3.56 -3.83
N ASN A 106 10.97 3.22 -4.60
CA ASN A 106 11.55 1.89 -4.67
C ASN A 106 13.02 1.99 -4.25
N ILE A 107 13.32 1.59 -3.00
CA ILE A 107 14.63 1.72 -2.38
C ILE A 107 15.31 0.35 -2.36
N HIS A 108 16.54 0.29 -2.86
CA HIS A 108 17.31 -0.95 -2.97
C HIS A 108 18.02 -1.33 -1.68
N ASP A 109 18.54 -0.34 -0.94
CA ASP A 109 19.09 -0.55 0.40
C ASP A 109 18.82 0.66 1.31
N VAL A 110 17.94 0.48 2.28
CA VAL A 110 17.57 1.54 3.25
C VAL A 110 18.73 1.96 4.17
N TYR A 111 19.86 1.23 4.16
CA TYR A 111 21.08 1.60 4.88
C TYR A 111 22.09 2.31 3.99
N ASP A 112 21.84 2.42 2.69
CA ASP A 112 22.63 3.26 1.80
C ASP A 112 22.21 4.72 1.94
N ASP A 113 22.93 5.46 2.75
CA ASP A 113 22.69 6.88 2.99
C ASP A 113 22.85 7.72 1.70
N ALA A 114 23.62 7.26 0.70
CA ALA A 114 23.75 7.96 -0.57
C ALA A 114 22.49 7.80 -1.42
N GLU A 115 21.91 6.60 -1.48
CA GLU A 115 20.64 6.36 -2.15
C GLU A 115 19.53 7.22 -1.51
N LEU A 116 19.41 7.21 -0.17
CA LEU A 116 18.39 7.98 0.53
C LEU A 116 18.54 9.50 0.30
N LYS A 117 19.76 10.03 0.38
CA LYS A 117 20.03 11.46 0.17
C LYS A 117 19.83 11.91 -1.27
N SER A 118 19.95 11.01 -2.25
CA SER A 118 19.63 11.32 -3.65
C SER A 118 18.13 11.57 -3.86
N ILE A 119 17.27 10.98 -3.01
CA ILE A 119 15.82 11.19 -3.00
C ILE A 119 15.47 12.48 -2.27
N SER A 120 16.01 12.67 -1.05
CA SER A 120 15.81 13.88 -0.26
C SER A 120 16.95 14.04 0.76
N PRO A 121 17.50 15.26 0.94
CA PRO A 121 18.62 15.51 1.86
C PRO A 121 18.36 15.10 3.32
N ASP A 122 17.09 15.19 3.74
CA ASP A 122 16.67 14.90 5.12
C ASP A 122 16.20 13.46 5.31
N LEU A 123 16.10 12.67 4.21
CA LEU A 123 15.57 11.32 4.26
C LEU A 123 16.52 10.38 4.99
N ARG A 124 15.97 9.63 5.95
CA ARG A 124 16.73 8.67 6.77
C ARG A 124 15.89 7.41 7.01
N PHE A 125 16.58 6.30 7.18
CA PHE A 125 15.94 5.07 7.66
C PHE A 125 15.93 5.03 9.19
N LEU A 126 14.76 4.71 9.78
CA LEU A 126 14.60 4.59 11.24
C LEU A 126 15.10 3.21 11.72
N LYS A 127 16.41 3.12 11.99
CA LYS A 127 17.13 1.87 12.37
C LYS A 127 16.67 1.28 13.72
N GLU A 128 15.94 2.04 14.54
CA GLU A 128 15.49 1.64 15.88
C GLU A 128 14.51 0.45 15.85
N VAL A 129 13.67 0.37 14.81
CA VAL A 129 12.74 -0.75 14.63
C VAL A 129 13.51 -2.05 14.36
N ASP A 130 14.48 -2.00 13.46
CA ASP A 130 15.33 -3.15 13.14
C ASP A 130 16.14 -3.59 14.36
N LYS A 131 16.78 -2.67 15.06
CA LYS A 131 17.54 -2.95 16.29
C LYS A 131 16.69 -3.64 17.35
N ARG A 132 15.45 -3.18 17.55
CA ARG A 132 14.54 -3.70 18.57
C ARG A 132 13.97 -5.07 18.21
N THR A 133 13.76 -5.33 16.92
CA THR A 133 13.11 -6.55 16.43
C THR A 133 14.08 -7.63 16.00
N GLY A 134 15.35 -7.29 15.82
CA GLY A 134 16.36 -8.17 15.22
C GLY A 134 16.14 -8.41 13.71
N TYR A 135 15.16 -7.71 13.10
CA TYR A 135 14.90 -7.79 11.67
C TYR A 135 15.81 -6.83 10.90
N ARG A 136 16.36 -7.28 9.79
CA ARG A 136 17.15 -6.44 8.90
C ARG A 136 16.35 -6.03 7.69
N THR A 137 15.86 -4.80 7.70
CA THR A 137 15.29 -4.20 6.50
C THR A 137 16.39 -3.85 5.51
N LYS A 138 16.21 -4.23 4.25
CA LYS A 138 17.11 -3.88 3.16
C LYS A 138 16.35 -3.11 2.08
N GLN A 139 15.40 -3.76 1.42
CA GLN A 139 14.63 -3.16 0.33
C GLN A 139 13.30 -2.66 0.83
N MET A 140 12.83 -1.57 0.21
CA MET A 140 11.57 -0.97 0.58
C MET A 140 10.85 -0.40 -0.64
N LEU A 141 9.64 -0.93 -0.92
CA LEU A 141 8.74 -0.41 -1.93
C LEU A 141 7.57 0.26 -1.21
N VAL A 142 7.41 1.57 -1.40
CA VAL A 142 6.48 2.39 -0.63
C VAL A 142 5.62 3.24 -1.55
N ALA A 143 4.30 3.20 -1.36
CA ALA A 143 3.36 3.98 -2.16
C ALA A 143 2.35 4.73 -1.28
N PRO A 144 1.96 5.96 -1.66
CA PRO A 144 0.89 6.69 -1.00
C PRO A 144 -0.47 6.11 -1.39
N VAL A 145 -1.40 6.09 -0.44
CA VAL A 145 -2.81 5.73 -0.65
C VAL A 145 -3.59 7.05 -0.73
N ILE A 146 -4.00 7.43 -1.95
CA ILE A 146 -4.61 8.73 -2.24
C ILE A 146 -6.01 8.52 -2.81
N ASP A 147 -7.00 9.20 -2.24
CA ASP A 147 -8.34 9.28 -2.83
C ASP A 147 -8.28 10.17 -4.08
N LEU A 148 -8.35 9.56 -5.26
CA LEU A 148 -8.15 10.28 -6.52
C LEU A 148 -9.16 11.41 -6.73
N PRO A 149 -10.49 11.25 -6.42
CA PRO A 149 -11.47 12.32 -6.59
C PRO A 149 -11.20 13.56 -5.73
N SER A 150 -10.81 13.39 -4.47
CA SER A 150 -10.55 14.50 -3.53
C SER A 150 -9.09 14.90 -3.45
N ASN A 151 -8.19 14.09 -4.02
CA ASN A 151 -6.75 14.21 -3.86
C ASN A 151 -6.31 14.19 -2.37
N GLU A 152 -7.10 13.56 -1.49
CA GLU A 152 -6.78 13.43 -0.06
C GLU A 152 -5.85 12.24 0.17
N LEU A 153 -4.80 12.43 0.98
CA LEU A 153 -3.98 11.32 1.46
C LEU A 153 -4.75 10.53 2.52
N LEU A 154 -4.94 9.24 2.29
CA LEU A 154 -5.62 8.33 3.20
C LEU A 154 -4.67 7.44 3.99
N GLY A 155 -3.47 7.20 3.44
CA GLY A 155 -2.48 6.35 4.08
C GLY A 155 -1.22 6.13 3.27
N VAL A 156 -0.44 5.11 3.66
CA VAL A 156 0.77 4.65 2.99
C VAL A 156 0.85 3.14 3.07
N VAL A 157 1.18 2.49 1.97
CA VAL A 157 1.52 1.07 1.92
C VAL A 157 3.03 0.90 1.78
N GLN A 158 3.61 0.01 2.58
CA GLN A 158 5.05 -0.22 2.64
C GLN A 158 5.33 -1.71 2.60
N ILE A 159 6.07 -2.17 1.60
CA ILE A 159 6.43 -3.56 1.34
C ILE A 159 7.94 -3.69 1.56
N LEU A 160 8.34 -4.67 2.36
CA LEU A 160 9.70 -4.80 2.86
C LEU A 160 10.33 -6.11 2.40
N ASN A 161 11.54 -6.04 1.93
CA ASN A 161 12.41 -7.12 1.50
C ASN A 161 11.74 -8.12 0.56
N THR A 162 12.38 -8.39 -0.55
CA THR A 162 12.01 -9.54 -1.38
C THR A 162 12.59 -10.82 -0.77
N LYS A 163 11.87 -11.92 -0.82
CA LYS A 163 12.31 -13.22 -0.29
C LYS A 163 13.54 -13.79 -1.01
N ASP A 164 13.77 -13.38 -2.26
CA ASP A 164 14.93 -13.78 -3.05
C ASP A 164 16.09 -12.78 -3.00
N GLY A 165 15.96 -11.70 -2.22
CA GLY A 165 16.99 -10.68 -2.00
C GLY A 165 17.23 -9.75 -3.19
N LYS A 166 16.48 -9.88 -4.31
CA LYS A 166 16.60 -9.01 -5.48
C LYS A 166 15.79 -7.72 -5.27
N PRO A 167 16.18 -6.60 -5.89
CA PRO A 167 15.36 -5.39 -5.87
C PRO A 167 13.95 -5.64 -6.40
N PHE A 168 12.97 -4.87 -5.93
CA PHE A 168 11.63 -4.89 -6.49
C PHE A 168 11.67 -4.47 -7.96
N SER A 169 10.99 -5.24 -8.82
CA SER A 169 10.99 -5.02 -10.27
C SER A 169 10.06 -3.87 -10.66
N GLU A 170 10.16 -3.41 -11.93
CA GLU A 170 9.23 -2.43 -12.49
C GLU A 170 7.78 -2.93 -12.45
N VAL A 171 7.56 -4.24 -12.64
CA VAL A 171 6.23 -4.85 -12.51
C VAL A 171 5.70 -4.73 -11.08
N ALA A 172 6.55 -4.89 -10.07
CA ALA A 172 6.20 -4.66 -8.68
C ALA A 172 5.89 -3.18 -8.41
N LEU A 173 6.65 -2.26 -9.03
CA LEU A 173 6.39 -0.82 -8.94
C LEU A 173 5.03 -0.43 -9.54
N GLU A 174 4.66 -0.97 -10.70
CA GLU A 174 3.32 -0.81 -11.28
C GLU A 174 2.24 -1.42 -10.37
N GLY A 175 2.50 -2.61 -9.84
CA GLY A 175 1.57 -3.33 -8.97
C GLY A 175 1.28 -2.63 -7.66
N VAL A 176 2.29 -2.01 -7.00
CA VAL A 176 2.05 -1.27 -5.76
C VAL A 176 1.21 -0.02 -5.98
N LYS A 177 1.32 0.63 -7.14
CA LYS A 177 0.44 1.75 -7.52
C LYS A 177 -1.01 1.29 -7.61
N SER A 178 -1.27 0.20 -8.36
CA SER A 178 -2.62 -0.37 -8.48
C SER A 178 -3.18 -0.87 -7.15
N LEU A 179 -2.35 -1.46 -6.29
CA LEU A 179 -2.73 -1.85 -4.93
C LEU A 179 -3.11 -0.62 -4.09
N SER A 180 -2.33 0.46 -4.15
CA SER A 180 -2.60 1.67 -3.38
C SER A 180 -3.89 2.38 -3.82
N GLU A 181 -4.21 2.39 -5.12
CA GLU A 181 -5.48 2.88 -5.65
C GLU A 181 -6.67 2.04 -5.13
N THR A 182 -6.53 0.72 -5.12
CA THR A 182 -7.55 -0.19 -4.57
C THR A 182 -7.77 0.04 -3.08
N LEU A 183 -6.70 0.20 -2.31
CA LEU A 183 -6.77 0.54 -0.88
C LEU A 183 -7.43 1.90 -0.65
N ALA A 184 -7.17 2.88 -1.53
CA ALA A 184 -7.79 4.19 -1.44
C ALA A 184 -9.32 4.11 -1.59
N ILE A 185 -9.82 3.34 -2.55
CA ILE A 185 -11.27 3.09 -2.72
C ILE A 185 -11.84 2.46 -1.45
N ALA A 186 -11.18 1.42 -0.92
CA ALA A 186 -11.63 0.74 0.29
C ALA A 186 -11.61 1.65 1.53
N PHE A 187 -10.66 2.55 1.67
CA PHE A 187 -10.59 3.50 2.78
C PHE A 187 -11.63 4.62 2.64
N SER A 188 -11.82 5.16 1.42
CA SER A 188 -12.80 6.22 1.15
C SER A 188 -14.24 5.78 1.40
N GLN A 189 -14.59 4.54 1.03
CA GLN A 189 -15.94 4.01 1.21
C GLN A 189 -16.35 3.95 2.69
N ARG A 190 -15.40 3.84 3.60
CA ARG A 190 -15.63 3.70 5.04
C ARG A 190 -15.58 5.01 5.80
N ASN A 191 -14.81 5.97 5.31
CA ASN A 191 -14.79 7.33 5.87
C ASN A 191 -16.01 8.15 5.45
N LYS A 192 -16.82 7.64 4.51
CA LYS A 192 -18.15 8.26 4.26
C LYS A 192 -19.03 7.91 5.45
N PRO A 193 -19.55 8.90 6.22
CA PRO A 193 -20.63 8.63 7.15
C PRO A 193 -21.68 7.86 6.36
N VAL A 194 -22.29 6.85 6.96
CA VAL A 194 -23.49 6.20 6.43
C VAL A 194 -24.51 7.33 6.29
N GLY A 195 -24.39 8.05 5.18
CA GLY A 195 -25.32 9.12 4.84
C GLY A 195 -26.66 8.43 4.71
N LEU A 196 -27.58 8.79 5.57
CA LEU A 196 -29.00 8.57 5.34
C LEU A 196 -29.22 8.77 3.84
N ILE A 197 -29.44 7.69 3.11
CA ILE A 197 -30.16 7.75 1.87
C ILE A 197 -31.54 8.21 2.32
N LYS A 198 -31.75 9.53 2.42
CA LYS A 198 -33.08 10.11 2.38
C LYS A 198 -33.62 9.71 1.02
N THR A 199 -34.18 8.53 0.99
CA THR A 199 -34.92 8.07 -0.17
C THR A 199 -36.01 9.09 -0.41
N LYS A 200 -36.20 9.41 -1.68
CA LYS A 200 -37.25 10.31 -2.23
C LYS A 200 -38.66 9.93 -1.75
N TYR A 201 -38.80 8.90 -0.92
CA TYR A 201 -40.04 8.38 -0.33
C TYR A 201 -40.39 9.01 1.02
N ASP A 202 -39.47 9.65 1.74
CA ASP A 202 -39.78 10.33 3.01
C ASP A 202 -40.56 11.65 2.79
N PHE A 203 -40.58 12.16 1.55
CA PHE A 203 -41.39 13.34 1.20
C PHE A 203 -42.87 13.03 0.88
N LEU A 204 -43.20 11.76 0.61
CA LEU A 204 -44.57 11.36 0.25
C LEU A 204 -45.44 10.97 1.47
N VAL A 205 -44.82 10.79 2.64
CA VAL A 205 -45.59 10.43 3.87
C VAL A 205 -45.95 11.67 4.70
N ALA A 206 -45.29 12.80 4.51
CA ALA A 206 -45.57 14.01 5.26
C ALA A 206 -46.81 14.75 4.77
N ASP A 207 -47.25 14.58 3.50
CA ASP A 207 -48.42 15.26 2.94
C ASP A 207 -49.75 14.48 3.13
N ALA A 208 -49.68 13.25 3.63
CA ALA A 208 -50.89 12.44 3.84
C ALA A 208 -51.52 12.57 5.24
N VAL A 209 -50.92 13.30 6.17
CA VAL A 209 -51.39 13.43 7.57
C VAL A 209 -52.00 14.78 7.88
N VAL A 210 -52.08 15.72 6.90
CA VAL A 210 -52.68 17.06 7.13
C VAL A 210 -54.07 17.21 6.50
N SER A 211 -54.66 16.13 6.02
CA SER A 211 -56.03 16.16 5.47
C SER A 211 -56.87 15.01 6.04
N ALA A 212 -57.12 15.04 7.35
CA ALA A 212 -58.20 14.30 7.99
C ALA A 212 -58.67 15.05 9.24
#